data_f6fed04d3a552e2de0b26eb999be6a4a
#
_entry.id   f6fed04d3a552e2de0b26eb999be6a4a
#
_cell.length_a   1.000
_cell.length_b   1.000
_cell.length_c   1.000
_cell.angle_alpha   90.00
_cell.angle_beta   90.00
_cell.angle_gamma   90.00
#
_symmetry.space_group_name_H-M   'P 1'
#
loop_
_entity.id
_entity.type
_entity.pdbx_description
1 polymer ?
#
loop_
_entity_poly.entity_id
_entity_poly.type
_entity_poly.pdbx_seq_one_letter_code
_entity_poly.pdbx_strand_id
1 'polypeptide(L)'
;MIIDSIEHVMLPTESQVAQLDEAGVDQAVLFTTTPHPERAATATLKDIESEMTVLYKILGATMDVATRSSQMVGIIEEMRRAMDAYPDRFPAAFGPVPLGLDQPHTHEWVERHVLTNGFVGLGEFTPGDDEQMRDIEIVATVSEECGRLPLWVHTFTPVTRRGIRTLGDIARRHPHVPIIFGHGGGYSWMDTVAIVRDHKNAWFDLSAVFSPLSARVAMNEVPERCLFGTDAPYGDPVLSRALIERTSPSDTVTEAVLGTNVQRLLKI
;
A
#
# COMPACT_ATOMS: atom_id res chain seq x y z
N MET A 1 13.27 -14.84 5.31
CA MET A 1 13.40 -13.44 4.88
C MET A 1 12.10 -12.72 5.19
N ILE A 2 12.17 -11.60 5.89
CA ILE A 2 11.02 -10.80 6.29
C ILE A 2 10.97 -9.56 5.38
N ILE A 3 9.83 -9.34 4.73
CA ILE A 3 9.66 -8.26 3.75
C ILE A 3 8.43 -7.45 4.13
N ASP A 4 8.63 -6.18 4.40
CA ASP A 4 7.53 -5.22 4.55
C ASP A 4 6.93 -4.89 3.19
N SER A 5 5.65 -5.12 3.02
CA SER A 5 4.98 -4.96 1.74
C SER A 5 4.54 -3.53 1.44
N ILE A 6 4.60 -2.63 2.41
CA ILE A 6 4.33 -1.19 2.25
C ILE A 6 5.11 -0.33 3.25
N GLU A 7 6.03 0.44 2.73
CA GLU A 7 6.68 1.54 3.45
C GLU A 7 6.74 2.78 2.55
N HIS A 8 6.40 3.92 3.09
CA HIS A 8 6.60 5.19 2.41
C HIS A 8 8.05 5.65 2.53
N VAL A 9 8.58 6.26 1.48
CA VAL A 9 9.95 6.80 1.53
C VAL A 9 10.10 7.79 2.67
N MET A 10 11.05 7.53 3.55
CA MET A 10 11.43 8.40 4.67
C MET A 10 12.78 9.04 4.37
N LEU A 11 12.91 10.32 4.68
CA LEU A 11 14.15 11.06 4.50
C LEU A 11 14.65 11.58 5.85
N PRO A 12 15.93 11.36 6.21
CA PRO A 12 16.95 10.65 5.41
C PRO A 12 16.69 9.14 5.35
N THR A 13 17.02 8.51 4.22
CA THR A 13 16.78 7.07 3.99
C THR A 13 17.52 6.17 4.97
N GLU A 14 18.66 6.63 5.52
CA GLU A 14 19.41 5.95 6.57
C GLU A 14 18.57 5.69 7.82
N SER A 15 17.67 6.61 8.16
CA SER A 15 16.76 6.45 9.31
C SER A 15 15.73 5.34 9.04
N GLN A 16 15.23 5.22 7.81
CA GLN A 16 14.32 4.15 7.41
C GLN A 16 15.03 2.78 7.49
N VAL A 17 16.25 2.68 6.98
CA VAL A 17 17.06 1.46 7.07
C VAL A 17 17.31 1.06 8.52
N ALA A 18 17.61 2.03 9.40
CA ALA A 18 17.82 1.76 10.82
C ALA A 18 16.57 1.22 11.53
N GLN A 19 15.38 1.70 11.17
CA GLN A 19 14.11 1.16 11.71
C GLN A 19 13.85 -0.28 11.23
N LEU A 20 14.15 -0.59 9.97
CA LEU A 20 14.09 -1.96 9.46
C LEU A 20 15.05 -2.88 10.22
N ASP A 21 16.29 -2.42 10.48
CA ASP A 21 17.30 -3.19 11.24
C ASP A 21 16.82 -3.46 12.66
N GLU A 22 16.27 -2.46 13.35
CA GLU A 22 15.72 -2.61 14.71
C GLU A 22 14.57 -3.64 14.73
N ALA A 23 13.72 -3.63 13.73
CA ALA A 23 12.60 -4.56 13.60
C ALA A 23 13.04 -5.96 13.11
N GLY A 24 14.28 -6.12 12.65
CA GLY A 24 14.76 -7.34 12.00
C GLY A 24 13.99 -7.64 10.70
N VAL A 25 13.62 -6.59 9.96
CA VAL A 25 13.02 -6.68 8.64
C VAL A 25 14.13 -6.59 7.59
N ASP A 26 14.18 -7.56 6.69
CA ASP A 26 15.26 -7.68 5.72
C ASP A 26 15.11 -6.69 4.58
N GLN A 27 13.89 -6.53 4.08
CA GLN A 27 13.56 -5.71 2.90
C GLN A 27 12.21 -5.00 3.05
N ALA A 28 12.01 -3.93 2.30
CA ALA A 28 10.72 -3.26 2.17
C ALA A 28 10.39 -2.92 0.72
N VAL A 29 9.11 -2.94 0.41
CA VAL A 29 8.55 -2.44 -0.84
C VAL A 29 8.19 -0.97 -0.66
N LEU A 30 8.80 -0.10 -1.48
CA LEU A 30 8.63 1.34 -1.33
C LEU A 30 7.38 1.88 -2.01
N PHE A 31 6.81 2.87 -1.35
CA PHE A 31 5.74 3.73 -1.84
C PHE A 31 6.16 5.20 -1.80
N THR A 32 5.31 6.08 -2.27
CA THR A 32 5.61 7.51 -2.37
C THR A 32 5.97 8.11 -1.03
N THR A 33 6.86 9.11 -1.03
CA THR A 33 7.09 9.96 0.15
C THR A 33 5.77 10.62 0.55
N THR A 34 5.46 10.57 1.84
CA THR A 34 4.30 11.23 2.41
C THR A 34 4.72 12.22 3.48
N PRO A 35 3.91 13.25 3.77
CA PRO A 35 4.05 14.01 4.99
C PRO A 35 3.89 13.09 6.19
N HIS A 36 4.78 13.17 7.17
CA HIS A 36 4.65 12.37 8.37
C HIS A 36 4.95 13.17 9.63
N PRO A 37 4.22 12.92 10.72
CA PRO A 37 4.32 13.70 11.95
C PRO A 37 5.66 13.57 12.66
N GLU A 38 6.44 12.54 12.36
CA GLU A 38 7.76 12.33 12.97
C GLU A 38 8.83 13.35 12.55
N ARG A 39 8.54 14.17 11.54
CA ARG A 39 9.38 15.35 11.20
C ARG A 39 9.29 16.45 12.25
N ALA A 40 8.24 16.47 13.07
CA ALA A 40 8.13 17.43 14.14
C ALA A 40 9.19 17.17 15.21
N ALA A 41 9.82 18.23 15.72
CA ALA A 41 10.83 18.13 16.76
C ALA A 41 10.28 17.62 18.10
N THR A 42 8.99 17.77 18.32
CA THR A 42 8.25 17.29 19.48
C THR A 42 6.92 16.69 19.02
N ALA A 43 6.41 15.68 19.69
CA ALA A 43 5.15 15.02 19.34
C ALA A 43 3.92 15.74 19.93
N THR A 44 3.92 17.08 20.00
CA THR A 44 2.74 17.83 20.41
C THR A 44 1.79 18.06 19.24
N LEU A 45 0.49 18.19 19.52
CA LEU A 45 -0.52 18.46 18.50
C LEU A 45 -0.17 19.66 17.60
N LYS A 46 0.38 20.71 18.18
CA LYS A 46 0.77 21.92 17.45
C LYS A 46 1.91 21.65 16.45
N ASP A 47 2.88 20.81 16.84
CA ASP A 47 4.06 20.56 16.01
C ASP A 47 3.72 19.70 14.78
N ILE A 48 2.75 18.79 14.92
CA ILE A 48 2.36 17.89 13.82
C ILE A 48 1.20 18.43 12.96
N GLU A 49 0.57 19.55 13.34
CA GLU A 49 -0.66 20.06 12.69
C GLU A 49 -0.46 20.34 11.19
N SER A 50 0.71 20.90 10.81
CA SER A 50 1.01 21.19 9.40
C SER A 50 1.13 19.92 8.55
N GLU A 51 1.82 18.91 9.06
CA GLU A 51 2.01 17.62 8.38
C GLU A 51 0.66 16.89 8.22
N MET A 52 -0.12 16.83 9.30
CA MET A 52 -1.45 16.21 9.26
C MET A 52 -2.41 16.96 8.33
N THR A 53 -2.30 18.29 8.22
CA THR A 53 -3.12 19.07 7.28
C THR A 53 -2.83 18.68 5.83
N VAL A 54 -1.57 18.43 5.48
CA VAL A 54 -1.19 17.97 4.13
C VAL A 54 -1.70 16.55 3.90
N LEU A 55 -1.52 15.65 4.87
CA LEU A 55 -2.03 14.28 4.79
C LEU A 55 -3.54 14.25 4.55
N TYR A 56 -4.32 15.04 5.32
CA TYR A 56 -5.77 15.09 5.15
C TYR A 56 -6.20 15.63 3.77
N LYS A 57 -5.42 16.51 3.14
CA LYS A 57 -5.69 16.94 1.76
C LYS A 57 -5.44 15.81 0.75
N ILE A 58 -4.43 14.98 0.99
CA ILE A 58 -4.15 13.81 0.16
C ILE A 58 -5.29 12.79 0.29
N LEU A 59 -5.62 12.38 1.52
CA LEU A 59 -6.67 11.42 1.80
C LEU A 59 -8.08 11.91 1.39
N GLY A 60 -8.33 13.21 1.45
CA GLY A 60 -9.59 13.82 1.02
C GLY A 60 -9.69 14.09 -0.49
N ALA A 61 -8.65 13.73 -1.28
CA ALA A 61 -8.58 13.95 -2.73
C ALA A 61 -8.95 15.39 -3.16
N THR A 62 -8.56 16.39 -2.35
CA THR A 62 -8.94 17.81 -2.58
C THR A 62 -8.03 18.54 -3.57
N MET A 63 -6.98 17.87 -4.08
CA MET A 63 -6.09 18.41 -5.11
C MET A 63 -6.58 18.06 -6.50
N ASP A 64 -6.48 19.02 -7.44
CA ASP A 64 -6.76 18.74 -8.84
C ASP A 64 -5.73 17.78 -9.45
N VAL A 65 -6.14 17.06 -10.51
CA VAL A 65 -5.34 16.00 -11.14
C VAL A 65 -4.02 16.53 -11.68
N ALA A 66 -3.98 17.74 -12.26
CA ALA A 66 -2.76 18.29 -12.84
C ALA A 66 -1.71 18.62 -11.77
N THR A 67 -2.14 19.25 -10.66
CA THR A 67 -1.28 19.52 -9.50
C THR A 67 -0.76 18.20 -8.91
N ARG A 68 -1.62 17.20 -8.73
CA ARG A 68 -1.24 15.89 -8.20
C ARG A 68 -0.22 15.20 -9.11
N SER A 69 -0.47 15.18 -10.43
CA SER A 69 0.44 14.61 -11.42
C SER A 69 1.83 15.26 -11.38
N SER A 70 1.88 16.58 -11.30
CA SER A 70 3.15 17.31 -11.23
C SER A 70 3.95 16.96 -9.96
N GLN A 71 3.28 16.82 -8.81
CA GLN A 71 3.93 16.43 -7.55
C GLN A 71 4.47 14.99 -7.63
N MET A 72 3.70 14.07 -8.21
CA MET A 72 4.11 12.66 -8.31
C MET A 72 5.40 12.45 -9.10
N VAL A 73 5.70 13.28 -10.10
CA VAL A 73 6.97 13.17 -10.85
C VAL A 73 8.17 13.39 -9.92
N GLY A 74 8.15 14.42 -9.07
CA GLY A 74 9.22 14.65 -8.10
C GLY A 74 9.35 13.54 -7.06
N ILE A 75 8.21 12.99 -6.61
CA ILE A 75 8.18 11.88 -5.66
C ILE A 75 8.78 10.59 -6.28
N ILE A 76 8.52 10.32 -7.55
CA ILE A 76 9.13 9.18 -8.28
C ILE A 76 10.66 9.28 -8.26
N GLU A 77 11.22 10.48 -8.43
CA GLU A 77 12.68 10.69 -8.36
C GLU A 77 13.22 10.42 -6.94
N GLU A 78 12.47 10.76 -5.90
CA GLU A 78 12.85 10.44 -4.51
C GLU A 78 12.85 8.94 -4.26
N MET A 79 11.82 8.24 -4.72
CA MET A 79 11.73 6.78 -4.61
C MET A 79 12.92 6.11 -5.31
N ARG A 80 13.23 6.52 -6.55
CA ARG A 80 14.38 6.00 -7.29
C ARG A 80 15.69 6.20 -6.54
N ARG A 81 15.92 7.40 -5.98
CA ARG A 81 17.13 7.68 -5.20
C ARG A 81 17.25 6.77 -3.97
N ALA A 82 16.16 6.51 -3.26
CA ALA A 82 16.15 5.61 -2.10
C ALA A 82 16.49 4.16 -2.53
N MET A 83 15.87 3.66 -3.60
CA MET A 83 16.15 2.32 -4.14
C MET A 83 17.60 2.19 -4.63
N ASP A 84 18.13 3.19 -5.35
CA ASP A 84 19.49 3.18 -5.88
C ASP A 84 20.54 3.26 -4.76
N ALA A 85 20.23 3.93 -3.65
CA ALA A 85 21.12 4.02 -2.49
C ALA A 85 21.17 2.71 -1.68
N TYR A 86 20.06 1.97 -1.61
CA TYR A 86 19.94 0.75 -0.81
C TYR A 86 19.21 -0.37 -1.57
N PRO A 87 19.77 -0.85 -2.70
CA PRO A 87 19.07 -1.81 -3.59
C PRO A 87 18.79 -3.15 -2.92
N ASP A 88 19.61 -3.57 -1.96
CA ASP A 88 19.42 -4.82 -1.20
C ASP A 88 18.30 -4.70 -0.15
N ARG A 89 17.94 -3.48 0.24
CA ARG A 89 16.89 -3.21 1.24
C ARG A 89 15.56 -2.84 0.58
N PHE A 90 15.59 -2.20 -0.57
CA PHE A 90 14.42 -1.74 -1.33
C PHE A 90 14.41 -2.32 -2.75
N PRO A 91 14.16 -3.65 -2.88
CA PRO A 91 14.24 -4.33 -4.19
C PRO A 91 13.09 -3.99 -5.13
N ALA A 92 12.00 -3.42 -4.62
CA ALA A 92 10.77 -3.17 -5.35
C ALA A 92 10.06 -1.90 -4.88
N ALA A 93 9.25 -1.31 -5.76
CA ALA A 93 8.37 -0.19 -5.40
C ALA A 93 7.07 -0.21 -6.23
N PHE A 94 6.04 0.41 -5.69
CA PHE A 94 4.79 0.70 -6.39
C PHE A 94 4.83 2.11 -6.97
N GLY A 95 4.56 2.23 -8.27
CA GLY A 95 4.55 3.53 -8.95
C GLY A 95 3.22 4.26 -8.72
N PRO A 96 3.26 5.55 -8.32
CA PRO A 96 2.05 6.34 -8.14
C PRO A 96 1.38 6.64 -9.48
N VAL A 97 0.06 6.58 -9.49
CA VAL A 97 -0.76 6.94 -10.66
C VAL A 97 -1.88 7.90 -10.21
N PRO A 98 -2.05 9.05 -10.86
CA PRO A 98 -3.13 9.97 -10.51
C PRO A 98 -4.50 9.34 -10.78
N LEU A 99 -5.41 9.37 -9.80
CA LEU A 99 -6.83 9.06 -10.02
C LEU A 99 -7.51 10.23 -10.75
N GLY A 100 -8.53 9.90 -11.57
CA GLY A 100 -9.30 10.87 -12.32
C GLY A 100 -8.78 11.15 -13.75
N LEU A 101 -7.71 10.47 -14.19
CA LEU A 101 -7.35 10.43 -15.60
C LEU A 101 -8.27 9.48 -16.38
N ASP A 102 -8.51 9.77 -17.66
CA ASP A 102 -9.14 8.78 -18.54
C ASP A 102 -8.19 7.63 -18.89
N GLN A 103 -8.69 6.58 -19.54
CA GLN A 103 -7.90 5.38 -19.84
C GLN A 103 -6.65 5.68 -20.70
N PRO A 104 -6.71 6.46 -21.81
CA PRO A 104 -5.51 6.76 -22.60
C PRO A 104 -4.42 7.50 -21.81
N HIS A 105 -4.78 8.50 -21.01
CA HIS A 105 -3.82 9.24 -20.20
C HIS A 105 -3.29 8.41 -19.03
N THR A 106 -4.12 7.55 -18.44
CA THR A 106 -3.65 6.58 -17.43
C THR A 106 -2.64 5.61 -18.03
N HIS A 107 -2.90 5.10 -19.22
CA HIS A 107 -1.98 4.19 -19.93
C HIS A 107 -0.64 4.87 -20.24
N GLU A 108 -0.67 6.08 -20.81
CA GLU A 108 0.55 6.88 -21.07
C GLU A 108 1.34 7.14 -19.79
N TRP A 109 0.64 7.45 -18.69
CA TRP A 109 1.27 7.65 -17.39
C TRP A 109 1.98 6.39 -16.90
N VAL A 110 1.31 5.25 -16.95
CA VAL A 110 1.87 3.96 -16.51
C VAL A 110 3.09 3.60 -17.34
N GLU A 111 3.04 3.72 -18.66
CA GLU A 111 4.18 3.46 -19.52
C GLU A 111 5.37 4.36 -19.19
N ARG A 112 5.13 5.68 -19.09
CA ARG A 112 6.16 6.69 -18.91
C ARG A 112 6.78 6.71 -17.51
N HIS A 113 5.96 6.51 -16.47
CA HIS A 113 6.37 6.78 -15.08
C HIS A 113 6.45 5.54 -14.20
N VAL A 114 5.82 4.44 -14.59
CA VAL A 114 5.86 3.19 -13.82
C VAL A 114 6.78 2.18 -14.50
N LEU A 115 6.48 1.79 -15.73
CA LEU A 115 7.23 0.74 -16.43
C LEU A 115 8.67 1.16 -16.72
N THR A 116 8.92 2.41 -17.15
CA THR A 116 10.29 2.91 -17.40
C THR A 116 11.14 2.98 -16.14
N ASN A 117 10.51 3.08 -14.96
CA ASN A 117 11.20 3.07 -13.68
C ASN A 117 11.34 1.66 -13.06
N GLY A 118 10.80 0.63 -13.73
CA GLY A 118 10.86 -0.75 -13.25
C GLY A 118 10.04 -1.01 -11.98
N PHE A 119 9.02 -0.18 -11.71
CA PHE A 119 8.12 -0.41 -10.59
C PHE A 119 7.25 -1.64 -10.83
N VAL A 120 6.99 -2.40 -9.76
CA VAL A 120 6.36 -3.72 -9.83
C VAL A 120 4.85 -3.71 -9.62
N GLY A 121 4.27 -2.56 -9.32
CA GLY A 121 2.83 -2.38 -9.07
C GLY A 121 2.41 -0.92 -9.20
N LEU A 122 1.12 -0.66 -9.04
CA LEU A 122 0.49 0.66 -9.15
C LEU A 122 -0.14 1.04 -7.79
N GLY A 123 0.18 2.21 -7.28
CA GLY A 123 -0.36 2.71 -6.00
C GLY A 123 0.68 3.42 -5.13
N GLU A 124 0.36 3.78 -3.92
CA GLU A 124 -0.92 3.59 -3.23
C GLU A 124 -1.97 4.53 -3.82
N PHE A 125 -3.14 3.97 -4.17
CA PHE A 125 -4.29 4.79 -4.53
C PHE A 125 -5.04 5.20 -3.27
N THR A 126 -5.30 6.48 -3.12
CA THR A 126 -6.01 7.07 -1.97
C THR A 126 -7.33 7.73 -2.42
N PRO A 127 -8.39 6.95 -2.72
CA PRO A 127 -9.69 7.52 -3.06
C PRO A 127 -10.22 8.37 -1.90
N GLY A 128 -10.62 9.61 -2.20
CA GLY A 128 -11.12 10.55 -1.19
C GLY A 128 -12.53 10.25 -0.69
N ASP A 129 -13.24 9.36 -1.40
CA ASP A 129 -14.57 8.87 -1.04
C ASP A 129 -14.93 7.59 -1.79
N ASP A 130 -16.14 7.07 -1.53
CA ASP A 130 -16.64 5.85 -2.17
C ASP A 130 -16.98 6.03 -3.66
N GLU A 131 -17.23 7.24 -4.14
CA GLU A 131 -17.47 7.50 -5.56
C GLU A 131 -16.18 7.45 -6.36
N GLN A 132 -15.11 8.07 -5.84
CA GLN A 132 -13.79 8.04 -6.48
C GLN A 132 -13.18 6.62 -6.49
N MET A 133 -13.62 5.73 -5.60
CA MET A 133 -13.23 4.32 -5.66
C MET A 133 -13.53 3.68 -7.03
N ARG A 134 -14.48 4.21 -7.80
CA ARG A 134 -14.81 3.72 -9.14
C ARG A 134 -13.72 3.99 -10.17
N ASP A 135 -12.88 5.00 -9.94
CA ASP A 135 -11.78 5.34 -10.85
C ASP A 135 -10.73 4.22 -10.90
N ILE A 136 -10.70 3.36 -9.86
CA ILE A 136 -9.86 2.16 -9.85
C ILE A 136 -10.20 1.19 -11.01
N GLU A 137 -11.41 1.22 -11.55
CA GLU A 137 -11.79 0.44 -12.73
C GLU A 137 -10.91 0.76 -13.95
N ILE A 138 -10.65 2.05 -14.19
CA ILE A 138 -9.77 2.49 -15.29
C ILE A 138 -8.36 1.98 -15.06
N VAL A 139 -7.87 2.09 -13.84
CA VAL A 139 -6.53 1.62 -13.49
C VAL A 139 -6.41 0.11 -13.63
N ALA A 140 -7.42 -0.66 -13.22
CA ALA A 140 -7.45 -2.10 -13.38
C ALA A 140 -7.42 -2.52 -14.86
N THR A 141 -8.18 -1.81 -15.72
CA THR A 141 -8.15 -2.01 -17.17
C THR A 141 -6.75 -1.77 -17.74
N VAL A 142 -6.12 -0.64 -17.39
CA VAL A 142 -4.76 -0.32 -17.84
C VAL A 142 -3.73 -1.33 -17.30
N SER A 143 -3.89 -1.77 -16.05
CA SER A 143 -3.02 -2.82 -15.49
C SER A 143 -3.09 -4.12 -16.30
N GLU A 144 -4.28 -4.53 -16.77
CA GLU A 144 -4.42 -5.72 -17.64
C GLU A 144 -3.62 -5.57 -18.94
N GLU A 145 -3.65 -4.38 -19.54
CA GLU A 145 -2.91 -4.04 -20.75
C GLU A 145 -1.40 -3.97 -20.52
N CYS A 146 -0.97 -3.53 -19.34
CA CYS A 146 0.43 -3.30 -18.94
C CYS A 146 1.07 -4.48 -18.16
N GLY A 147 0.61 -5.71 -18.35
CA GLY A 147 1.25 -6.90 -17.76
C GLY A 147 0.66 -7.35 -16.44
N ARG A 148 -0.51 -6.86 -16.05
CA ARG A 148 -1.25 -7.25 -14.84
C ARG A 148 -0.53 -6.87 -13.56
N LEU A 149 -0.04 -5.63 -13.49
CA LEU A 149 0.60 -5.06 -12.31
C LEU A 149 -0.36 -5.06 -11.12
N PRO A 150 0.07 -5.47 -9.92
CA PRO A 150 -0.74 -5.39 -8.71
C PRO A 150 -1.19 -3.95 -8.44
N LEU A 151 -2.41 -3.78 -7.94
CA LEU A 151 -2.95 -2.50 -7.50
C LEU A 151 -2.97 -2.47 -5.98
N TRP A 152 -2.38 -1.45 -5.37
CA TRP A 152 -2.50 -1.20 -3.95
C TRP A 152 -3.48 -0.05 -3.70
N VAL A 153 -4.57 -0.35 -2.99
CA VAL A 153 -5.66 0.62 -2.79
C VAL A 153 -5.88 0.84 -1.30
N HIS A 154 -5.78 2.09 -0.85
CA HIS A 154 -6.14 2.51 0.49
C HIS A 154 -7.61 2.20 0.76
N THR A 155 -7.90 1.44 1.79
CA THR A 155 -9.26 0.99 2.13
C THR A 155 -9.67 1.33 3.56
N PHE A 156 -8.93 2.21 4.22
CA PHE A 156 -9.30 2.79 5.51
C PHE A 156 -10.07 4.11 5.30
N THR A 157 -10.30 4.89 6.37
CA THR A 157 -10.95 6.20 6.27
C THR A 157 -10.20 7.11 5.28
N PRO A 158 -10.89 7.80 4.35
CA PRO A 158 -12.34 8.11 4.30
C PRO A 158 -13.22 7.08 3.57
N VAL A 159 -12.66 6.01 3.03
CA VAL A 159 -13.41 4.95 2.35
C VAL A 159 -14.32 4.22 3.35
N THR A 160 -15.58 3.99 2.95
CA THR A 160 -16.55 3.27 3.77
C THR A 160 -16.78 1.85 3.26
N ARG A 161 -17.65 1.11 3.96
CA ARG A 161 -18.09 -0.24 3.53
C ARG A 161 -18.57 -0.28 2.07
N ARG A 162 -19.17 0.81 1.56
CA ARG A 162 -19.63 0.89 0.18
C ARG A 162 -18.46 0.90 -0.80
N GLY A 163 -17.41 1.68 -0.52
CA GLY A 163 -16.18 1.70 -1.32
C GLY A 163 -15.46 0.34 -1.31
N ILE A 164 -15.39 -0.33 -0.15
CA ILE A 164 -14.84 -1.70 -0.04
C ILE A 164 -15.57 -2.68 -0.98
N ARG A 165 -16.90 -2.64 -1.01
CA ARG A 165 -17.70 -3.49 -1.90
C ARG A 165 -17.51 -3.12 -3.37
N THR A 166 -17.40 -1.82 -3.69
CA THR A 166 -17.07 -1.36 -5.04
C THR A 166 -15.73 -1.94 -5.49
N LEU A 167 -14.70 -1.91 -4.64
CA LEU A 167 -13.39 -2.50 -4.95
C LEU A 167 -13.48 -4.02 -5.12
N GLY A 168 -14.29 -4.71 -4.32
CA GLY A 168 -14.58 -6.14 -4.48
C GLY A 168 -15.24 -6.46 -5.83
N ASP A 169 -16.17 -5.63 -6.27
CA ASP A 169 -16.78 -5.76 -7.60
C ASP A 169 -15.77 -5.52 -8.74
N ILE A 170 -14.83 -4.60 -8.57
CA ILE A 170 -13.71 -4.39 -9.50
C ILE A 170 -12.83 -5.64 -9.54
N ALA A 171 -12.45 -6.20 -8.38
CA ALA A 171 -11.67 -7.42 -8.32
C ALA A 171 -12.34 -8.60 -9.07
N ARG A 172 -13.66 -8.70 -8.96
CA ARG A 172 -14.44 -9.72 -9.66
C ARG A 172 -14.43 -9.52 -11.19
N ARG A 173 -14.48 -8.27 -11.67
CA ARG A 173 -14.46 -7.95 -13.13
C ARG A 173 -13.08 -8.12 -13.74
N HIS A 174 -12.01 -7.90 -12.95
CA HIS A 174 -10.62 -8.00 -13.36
C HIS A 174 -9.88 -9.17 -12.67
N PRO A 175 -10.29 -10.44 -12.91
CA PRO A 175 -9.83 -11.59 -12.12
C PRO A 175 -8.33 -11.91 -12.29
N HIS A 176 -7.67 -11.26 -13.24
CA HIS A 176 -6.24 -11.46 -13.51
C HIS A 176 -5.35 -10.33 -12.95
N VAL A 177 -5.94 -9.26 -12.44
CA VAL A 177 -5.23 -8.14 -11.79
C VAL A 177 -5.22 -8.39 -10.28
N PRO A 178 -4.06 -8.52 -9.64
CA PRO A 178 -4.00 -8.59 -8.18
C PRO A 178 -4.43 -7.24 -7.59
N ILE A 179 -5.36 -7.26 -6.64
CA ILE A 179 -5.85 -6.06 -5.94
C ILE A 179 -5.61 -6.23 -4.45
N ILE A 180 -4.79 -5.35 -3.89
CA ILE A 180 -4.45 -5.33 -2.47
C ILE A 180 -5.36 -4.32 -1.77
N PHE A 181 -6.10 -4.80 -0.78
CA PHE A 181 -6.90 -3.98 0.11
C PHE A 181 -6.01 -3.46 1.23
N GLY A 182 -5.42 -2.30 1.02
CA GLY A 182 -4.54 -1.62 1.96
C GLY A 182 -5.24 -1.37 3.30
N HIS A 183 -4.56 -1.65 4.40
CA HIS A 183 -5.08 -1.51 5.77
C HIS A 183 -6.30 -2.40 6.06
N GLY A 184 -6.45 -3.49 5.29
CA GLY A 184 -7.43 -4.54 5.53
C GLY A 184 -8.90 -4.10 5.54
N GLY A 185 -9.24 -2.97 4.92
CA GLY A 185 -10.61 -2.45 4.91
C GLY A 185 -11.02 -1.68 6.18
N GLY A 186 -10.06 -1.36 7.05
CA GLY A 186 -10.32 -0.59 8.27
C GLY A 186 -11.45 -1.16 9.12
N TYR A 187 -12.47 -0.35 9.41
CA TYR A 187 -13.66 -0.82 10.17
C TYR A 187 -14.54 -1.82 9.40
N SER A 188 -14.35 -1.95 8.08
CA SER A 188 -15.08 -2.91 7.23
C SER A 188 -14.29 -4.19 6.97
N TRP A 189 -13.29 -4.51 7.80
CA TRP A 189 -12.39 -5.65 7.66
C TRP A 189 -13.09 -7.00 7.44
N MET A 190 -14.26 -7.21 8.03
CA MET A 190 -15.03 -8.45 7.83
C MET A 190 -15.53 -8.61 6.39
N ASP A 191 -15.99 -7.51 5.76
CA ASP A 191 -16.34 -7.53 4.33
C ASP A 191 -15.09 -7.76 3.48
N THR A 192 -13.95 -7.17 3.85
CA THR A 192 -12.67 -7.38 3.13
C THR A 192 -12.22 -8.83 3.21
N VAL A 193 -12.24 -9.46 4.39
CA VAL A 193 -11.92 -10.90 4.53
C VAL A 193 -12.82 -11.76 3.64
N ALA A 194 -14.13 -11.49 3.63
CA ALA A 194 -15.07 -12.21 2.77
C ALA A 194 -14.74 -12.03 1.28
N ILE A 195 -14.46 -10.79 0.84
CA ILE A 195 -14.07 -10.50 -0.55
C ILE A 195 -12.79 -11.24 -0.93
N VAL A 196 -11.75 -11.16 -0.07
CA VAL A 196 -10.46 -11.83 -0.33
C VAL A 196 -10.64 -13.35 -0.38
N ARG A 197 -11.48 -13.93 0.47
CA ARG A 197 -11.81 -15.36 0.42
C ARG A 197 -12.47 -15.76 -0.90
N ASP A 198 -13.40 -14.95 -1.38
CA ASP A 198 -14.23 -15.25 -2.56
C ASP A 198 -13.54 -14.92 -3.89
N HIS A 199 -12.52 -14.05 -3.90
CA HIS A 199 -11.78 -13.61 -5.09
C HIS A 199 -10.28 -13.91 -4.98
N LYS A 200 -9.78 -14.82 -5.81
CA LYS A 200 -8.37 -15.30 -5.76
C LYS A 200 -7.32 -14.22 -6.06
N ASN A 201 -7.69 -13.16 -6.74
CA ASN A 201 -6.85 -12.02 -7.06
C ASN A 201 -6.89 -10.89 -6.01
N ALA A 202 -7.74 -11.02 -5.00
CA ALA A 202 -7.80 -10.06 -3.89
C ALA A 202 -6.83 -10.46 -2.77
N TRP A 203 -6.18 -9.46 -2.16
CA TRP A 203 -5.17 -9.60 -1.12
C TRP A 203 -5.50 -8.71 0.07
N PHE A 204 -5.18 -9.18 1.27
CA PHE A 204 -5.43 -8.47 2.52
C PHE A 204 -4.09 -7.94 3.08
N ASP A 205 -3.93 -6.64 3.12
CA ASP A 205 -2.80 -6.04 3.80
C ASP A 205 -3.07 -5.87 5.30
N LEU A 206 -2.08 -6.21 6.11
CA LEU A 206 -2.14 -6.17 7.57
C LEU A 206 -1.52 -4.91 8.19
N SER A 207 -1.15 -3.91 7.36
CA SER A 207 -0.73 -2.61 7.88
C SER A 207 -1.89 -1.85 8.50
N ALA A 208 -1.63 -1.00 9.47
CA ALA A 208 -2.60 -0.12 10.13
C ALA A 208 -3.91 -0.81 10.60
N VAL A 209 -3.89 -2.13 10.80
CA VAL A 209 -5.07 -2.85 11.32
C VAL A 209 -5.34 -2.43 12.76
N PHE A 210 -6.58 -1.99 13.02
CA PHE A 210 -6.93 -1.42 14.32
C PHE A 210 -7.12 -2.45 15.44
N SER A 211 -7.13 -3.75 15.13
CA SER A 211 -7.42 -4.81 16.10
C SER A 211 -6.64 -6.09 15.82
N PRO A 212 -6.00 -6.69 16.85
CA PRO A 212 -5.40 -8.02 16.73
C PRO A 212 -6.41 -9.10 16.31
N LEU A 213 -7.70 -8.88 16.57
CA LEU A 213 -8.76 -9.81 16.14
C LEU A 213 -8.89 -9.83 14.62
N SER A 214 -8.85 -8.66 13.94
CA SER A 214 -8.96 -8.61 12.49
C SER A 214 -7.78 -9.31 11.82
N ALA A 215 -6.56 -9.10 12.31
CA ALA A 215 -5.37 -9.80 11.83
C ALA A 215 -5.48 -11.33 12.00
N ARG A 216 -5.89 -11.78 13.18
CA ARG A 216 -6.07 -13.20 13.47
C ARG A 216 -7.11 -13.85 12.55
N VAL A 217 -8.26 -13.21 12.36
CA VAL A 217 -9.32 -13.76 11.49
C VAL A 217 -8.85 -13.79 10.04
N ALA A 218 -8.22 -12.75 9.53
CA ALA A 218 -7.69 -12.72 8.17
C ALA A 218 -6.68 -13.85 7.94
N MET A 219 -5.71 -14.03 8.84
CA MET A 219 -4.70 -15.07 8.74
C MET A 219 -5.24 -16.50 8.91
N ASN A 220 -6.40 -16.68 9.58
CA ASN A 220 -7.08 -17.98 9.64
C ASN A 220 -7.88 -18.28 8.37
N GLU A 221 -8.53 -17.27 7.76
CA GLU A 221 -9.44 -17.45 6.63
C GLU A 221 -8.71 -17.44 5.28
N VAL A 222 -7.68 -16.59 5.15
CA VAL A 222 -6.98 -16.36 3.88
C VAL A 222 -5.45 -16.24 4.05
N PRO A 223 -4.79 -17.19 4.75
CA PRO A 223 -3.39 -17.08 5.15
C PRO A 223 -2.44 -16.84 3.98
N GLU A 224 -2.71 -17.44 2.83
CA GLU A 224 -1.89 -17.32 1.63
C GLU A 224 -2.05 -15.99 0.88
N ARG A 225 -2.98 -15.13 1.31
CA ARG A 225 -3.25 -13.82 0.71
C ARG A 225 -3.23 -12.67 1.73
N CYS A 226 -2.68 -12.92 2.92
CA CYS A 226 -2.33 -11.87 3.86
C CYS A 226 -0.90 -11.39 3.60
N LEU A 227 -0.70 -10.07 3.67
CA LEU A 227 0.60 -9.42 3.51
C LEU A 227 0.98 -8.74 4.83
N PHE A 228 2.21 -8.91 5.27
CA PHE A 228 2.80 -8.09 6.30
C PHE A 228 3.14 -6.73 5.72
N GLY A 229 2.63 -5.68 6.31
CA GLY A 229 2.94 -4.31 5.99
C GLY A 229 2.96 -3.45 7.25
N THR A 230 3.74 -2.40 7.26
CA THR A 230 3.81 -1.48 8.38
C THR A 230 3.13 -0.16 8.11
N ASP A 231 3.13 0.28 6.84
CA ASP A 231 2.72 1.63 6.49
C ASP A 231 3.62 2.71 7.15
N ALA A 232 4.90 2.34 7.41
CA ALA A 232 5.82 3.30 7.99
C ALA A 232 5.96 4.55 7.10
N PRO A 233 6.00 5.75 7.67
CA PRO A 233 6.20 6.10 9.07
C PRO A 233 4.93 6.16 9.94
N TYR A 234 3.74 5.83 9.42
CA TYR A 234 2.49 5.85 10.20
C TYR A 234 2.35 4.65 11.13
N GLY A 235 2.95 3.52 10.78
CA GLY A 235 3.09 2.36 11.64
C GLY A 235 4.54 2.10 12.03
N ASP A 236 4.73 1.30 13.06
CA ASP A 236 6.02 0.92 13.61
C ASP A 236 6.36 -0.51 13.19
N PRO A 237 7.51 -0.75 12.51
CA PRO A 237 7.89 -2.08 12.03
C PRO A 237 8.04 -3.13 13.14
N VAL A 238 8.54 -2.76 14.32
CA VAL A 238 8.68 -3.66 15.47
C VAL A 238 7.29 -4.10 15.96
N LEU A 239 6.37 -3.14 16.12
CA LEU A 239 5.02 -3.43 16.61
C LEU A 239 4.20 -4.22 15.59
N SER A 240 4.30 -3.86 14.31
CA SER A 240 3.57 -4.55 13.24
C SER A 240 4.05 -5.99 13.08
N ARG A 241 5.36 -6.24 13.10
CA ARG A 241 5.92 -7.60 13.12
C ARG A 241 5.44 -8.40 14.33
N ALA A 242 5.53 -7.81 15.53
CA ALA A 242 5.07 -8.46 16.75
C ALA A 242 3.58 -8.80 16.71
N LEU A 243 2.75 -7.97 16.07
CA LEU A 243 1.33 -8.27 15.85
C LEU A 243 1.15 -9.57 15.06
N ILE A 244 1.86 -9.73 13.94
CA ILE A 244 1.79 -10.95 13.12
C ILE A 244 2.23 -12.17 13.93
N GLU A 245 3.41 -12.12 14.55
CA GLU A 245 3.97 -13.23 15.34
C GLU A 245 3.05 -13.66 16.49
N ARG A 246 2.35 -12.73 17.14
CA ARG A 246 1.42 -13.02 18.25
C ARG A 246 0.04 -13.49 17.84
N THR A 247 -0.41 -13.17 16.63
CA THR A 247 -1.78 -13.45 16.17
C THR A 247 -1.85 -14.54 15.12
N SER A 248 -0.75 -14.93 14.54
CA SER A 248 -0.66 -16.01 13.55
C SER A 248 -1.06 -17.36 14.18
N PRO A 249 -1.80 -18.22 13.43
CA PRO A 249 -2.21 -19.51 13.90
C PRO A 249 -1.09 -20.57 13.92
N SER A 250 0.00 -20.36 13.19
CA SER A 250 1.14 -21.30 13.13
C SER A 250 2.38 -20.63 12.55
N ASP A 251 3.56 -21.24 12.79
CA ASP A 251 4.83 -20.76 12.25
C ASP A 251 4.81 -20.70 10.71
N THR A 252 4.21 -21.69 10.05
CA THR A 252 4.08 -21.70 8.60
C THR A 252 3.30 -20.49 8.06
N VAL A 253 2.23 -20.11 8.75
CA VAL A 253 1.46 -18.90 8.37
C VAL A 253 2.26 -17.65 8.69
N THR A 254 2.98 -17.62 9.81
CA THR A 254 3.87 -16.51 10.16
C THR A 254 4.91 -16.27 9.06
N GLU A 255 5.63 -17.31 8.63
CA GLU A 255 6.61 -17.23 7.55
C GLU A 255 6.00 -16.77 6.22
N ALA A 256 4.82 -17.31 5.90
CA ALA A 256 4.13 -16.93 4.67
C ALA A 256 3.74 -15.45 4.66
N VAL A 257 3.17 -14.95 5.74
CA VAL A 257 2.70 -13.57 5.86
C VAL A 257 3.86 -12.59 5.94
N LEU A 258 4.92 -12.92 6.71
CA LEU A 258 6.08 -12.06 6.87
C LEU A 258 6.95 -11.92 5.61
N GLY A 259 6.80 -12.80 4.60
CA GLY A 259 7.67 -12.71 3.43
C GLY A 259 7.18 -13.47 2.19
N THR A 260 6.93 -14.79 2.29
CA THR A 260 6.69 -15.64 1.11
C THR A 260 5.49 -15.18 0.28
N ASN A 261 4.45 -14.64 0.90
CA ASN A 261 3.26 -14.17 0.20
C ASN A 261 3.57 -12.95 -0.69
N VAL A 262 4.28 -11.95 -0.18
CA VAL A 262 4.66 -10.77 -0.97
C VAL A 262 5.65 -11.14 -2.07
N GLN A 263 6.62 -12.03 -1.80
CA GLN A 263 7.53 -12.53 -2.83
C GLN A 263 6.77 -13.19 -3.99
N ARG A 264 5.81 -14.05 -3.66
CA ARG A 264 4.98 -14.71 -4.67
C ARG A 264 4.12 -13.72 -5.45
N LEU A 265 3.55 -12.72 -4.79
CA LEU A 265 2.71 -11.70 -5.42
C LEU A 265 3.52 -10.85 -6.39
N LEU A 266 4.68 -10.35 -5.97
CA LEU A 266 5.50 -9.39 -6.72
C LEU A 266 6.58 -10.06 -7.57
N LYS A 267 6.81 -11.37 -7.39
CA LYS A 267 7.86 -12.15 -8.09
C LYS A 267 9.28 -11.61 -7.84
N ILE A 268 9.56 -11.23 -6.62
CA ILE A 268 10.85 -10.71 -6.12
C ILE A 268 11.59 -11.72 -5.25
#